data_ffddce7a7ce354cb6cdcbae901512ec8
#
_entry.id   ffddce7a7ce354cb6cdcbae901512ec8
#
_cell.length_a   1.000
_cell.length_b   1.000
_cell.length_c   1.000
_cell.angle_alpha   90.00
_cell.angle_beta   90.00
_cell.angle_gamma   90.00
#
_symmetry.space_group_name_H-M   'P 1'
#
loop_
_entity.id
_entity.type
_entity.pdbx_description
1 polymer ?
#
loop_
_entity_poly.entity_id
_entity_poly.type
_entity_poly.pdbx_seq_one_letter_code
_entity_poly.pdbx_strand_id
1 'polypeptide(L)'
;MNILITSPRAPIVLEWIRIAERGGHQIALCDSLRFPLARFSRTPIQYHQIPAPRLDFSGYQKAILPLIEWADWVIPTCEDIFYLAQLPLNETQRQKCFMPDNALLFGLHHKIEVYQHLPQTEHIRFPASRLITQISDVEYDTAAQKTVLKPIFSRFGRSVIRGVTPENTQGLSISTEYPWVQQQFIEGQALCNYAVCVHGKVVGHSIYRPRYLLNQSASTYFEPVEDARIQAFIHAFAAQTGYHGQVAFDFIDDGCDLWVLECNPRATSGLHLLGDALEINTS
;
A
#
# COMPACT_ATOMS: atom_id res chain seq x y z
N MET A 1 20.65 1.60 15.98
CA MET A 1 19.47 2.49 15.99
C MET A 1 18.30 1.80 16.68
N ASN A 2 17.32 2.57 17.11
CA ASN A 2 16.07 2.12 17.67
C ASN A 2 15.01 2.14 16.56
N ILE A 3 14.42 0.99 16.22
CA ILE A 3 13.43 0.88 15.13
C ILE A 3 12.07 0.49 15.72
N LEU A 4 11.07 1.32 15.48
CA LEU A 4 9.68 1.03 15.78
C LEU A 4 8.98 0.50 14.53
N ILE A 5 8.44 -0.70 14.58
CA ILE A 5 7.64 -1.28 13.49
C ILE A 5 6.19 -1.39 13.96
N THR A 6 5.28 -0.81 13.21
CA THR A 6 3.86 -0.81 13.57
C THR A 6 3.10 -1.95 12.87
N SER A 7 1.93 -2.30 13.39
CA SER A 7 1.04 -3.35 12.85
C SER A 7 1.70 -4.74 12.63
N PRO A 8 2.38 -5.31 13.63
CA PRO A 8 3.06 -6.61 13.55
C PRO A 8 2.12 -7.80 13.35
N ARG A 9 0.88 -7.57 12.97
CA ARG A 9 -0.10 -8.60 12.56
C ARG A 9 0.16 -9.11 11.14
N ALA A 10 0.78 -8.30 10.28
CA ALA A 10 1.08 -8.64 8.91
C ALA A 10 2.36 -9.50 8.83
N PRO A 11 2.36 -10.61 8.04
CA PRO A 11 3.55 -11.47 7.88
C PRO A 11 4.79 -10.71 7.39
N ILE A 12 4.59 -9.66 6.61
CA ILE A 12 5.65 -8.82 6.06
C ILE A 12 6.55 -8.20 7.13
N VAL A 13 6.04 -8.00 8.35
CA VAL A 13 6.81 -7.48 9.48
C VAL A 13 7.98 -8.37 9.84
N LEU A 14 7.87 -9.69 9.62
CA LEU A 14 8.97 -10.62 9.86
C LEU A 14 10.19 -10.32 8.99
N GLU A 15 9.99 -9.80 7.77
CA GLU A 15 11.12 -9.37 6.91
C GLU A 15 11.78 -8.10 7.47
N TRP A 16 11.00 -7.11 7.88
CA TRP A 16 11.55 -5.92 8.52
C TRP A 16 12.31 -6.23 9.80
N ILE A 17 11.82 -7.20 10.60
CA ILE A 17 12.54 -7.67 11.80
C ILE A 17 13.89 -8.29 11.41
N ARG A 18 13.93 -9.16 10.39
CA ARG A 18 15.18 -9.78 9.90
C ARG A 18 16.17 -8.75 9.38
N ILE A 19 15.68 -7.76 8.62
CA ILE A 19 16.51 -6.66 8.10
C ILE A 19 17.10 -5.85 9.27
N ALA A 20 16.29 -5.48 10.24
CA ALA A 20 16.73 -4.72 11.42
C ALA A 20 17.69 -5.52 12.29
N GLU A 21 17.45 -6.83 12.48
CA GLU A 21 18.32 -7.74 13.24
C GLU A 21 19.70 -7.87 12.58
N ARG A 22 19.76 -8.05 11.25
CA ARG A 22 21.04 -8.08 10.51
C ARG A 22 21.84 -6.80 10.68
N GLY A 23 21.17 -5.64 10.76
CA GLY A 23 21.80 -4.35 11.03
C GLY A 23 22.20 -4.13 12.51
N GLY A 24 21.92 -5.07 13.40
CA GLY A 24 22.21 -4.94 14.83
C GLY A 24 21.37 -3.88 15.54
N HIS A 25 20.14 -3.62 15.06
CA HIS A 25 19.26 -2.59 15.59
C HIS A 25 18.39 -3.10 16.74
N GLN A 26 18.01 -2.19 17.66
CA GLN A 26 17.00 -2.47 18.68
C GLN A 26 15.61 -2.34 18.07
N ILE A 27 14.73 -3.31 18.33
CA ILE A 27 13.42 -3.40 17.71
C ILE A 27 12.32 -3.29 18.75
N ALA A 28 11.39 -2.38 18.52
CA ALA A 28 10.11 -2.32 19.20
C ALA A 28 8.96 -2.53 18.20
N LEU A 29 7.92 -3.25 18.62
CA LEU A 29 6.70 -3.44 17.87
C LEU A 29 5.53 -2.83 18.63
N CYS A 30 4.55 -2.27 17.92
CA CYS A 30 3.29 -1.83 18.52
C CYS A 30 2.07 -2.22 17.68
N ASP A 31 1.01 -2.65 18.37
CA ASP A 31 -0.26 -3.05 17.76
C ASP A 31 -1.40 -2.97 18.79
N SER A 32 -2.64 -2.95 18.30
CA SER A 32 -3.82 -3.10 19.16
C SER A 32 -4.13 -4.57 19.51
N LEU A 33 -3.64 -5.52 18.74
CA LEU A 33 -3.79 -6.94 19.04
C LEU A 33 -2.89 -7.36 20.20
N ARG A 34 -3.43 -8.15 21.12
CA ARG A 34 -2.64 -8.70 22.23
C ARG A 34 -1.55 -9.67 21.74
N PHE A 35 -1.83 -10.44 20.68
CA PHE A 35 -0.97 -11.50 20.16
C PHE A 35 -0.84 -11.38 18.64
N PRO A 36 -0.17 -10.35 18.12
CA PRO A 36 0.11 -10.26 16.69
C PRO A 36 1.18 -11.28 16.28
N LEU A 37 1.18 -11.69 15.01
CA LEU A 37 2.05 -12.73 14.47
C LEU A 37 3.54 -12.51 14.81
N ALA A 38 4.04 -11.32 14.55
CA ALA A 38 5.47 -11.04 14.68
C ALA A 38 5.96 -10.92 16.13
N ARG A 39 5.05 -10.82 17.13
CA ARG A 39 5.41 -10.87 18.55
C ARG A 39 6.10 -12.18 18.94
N PHE A 40 5.87 -13.25 18.19
CA PHE A 40 6.44 -14.57 18.43
C PHE A 40 7.74 -14.82 17.66
N SER A 41 8.33 -13.78 17.08
CA SER A 41 9.68 -13.87 16.50
C SER A 41 10.70 -14.31 17.57
N ARG A 42 11.74 -15.03 17.14
CA ARG A 42 12.87 -15.41 18.02
C ARG A 42 13.81 -14.24 18.32
N THR A 43 13.75 -13.19 17.52
CA THR A 43 14.53 -11.95 17.72
C THR A 43 14.09 -11.27 19.01
N PRO A 44 15.01 -10.77 19.84
CA PRO A 44 14.65 -9.98 21.03
C PRO A 44 13.91 -8.70 20.64
N ILE A 45 12.65 -8.61 21.03
CA ILE A 45 11.74 -7.52 20.62
C ILE A 45 10.98 -7.00 21.85
N GLN A 46 10.88 -5.69 21.97
CA GLN A 46 9.93 -5.05 22.87
C GLN A 46 8.57 -4.94 22.19
N TYR A 47 7.53 -5.43 22.84
CA TYR A 47 6.17 -5.34 22.30
C TYR A 47 5.28 -4.43 23.16
N HIS A 48 4.65 -3.45 22.53
CA HIS A 48 3.73 -2.50 23.14
C HIS A 48 2.32 -2.69 22.59
N GLN A 49 1.39 -3.11 23.44
CA GLN A 49 -0.02 -3.12 23.07
C GLN A 49 -0.57 -1.69 23.23
N ILE A 50 -1.13 -1.14 22.16
CA ILE A 50 -1.68 0.23 22.11
C ILE A 50 -3.15 0.20 21.69
N PRO A 51 -3.95 1.24 21.99
CA PRO A 51 -5.33 1.32 21.52
C PRO A 51 -5.45 1.23 20.00
N ALA A 52 -6.56 0.66 19.51
CA ALA A 52 -6.85 0.62 18.09
C ALA A 52 -7.25 2.04 17.61
N PRO A 53 -6.53 2.65 16.64
CA PRO A 53 -6.76 4.05 16.27
C PRO A 53 -8.17 4.32 15.74
N ARG A 54 -8.82 3.32 15.14
CA ARG A 54 -10.20 3.42 14.67
C ARG A 54 -11.21 3.56 15.82
N LEU A 55 -10.92 2.99 16.99
CA LEU A 55 -11.83 2.95 18.13
C LEU A 55 -11.53 4.04 19.16
N ASP A 56 -10.24 4.32 19.37
CA ASP A 56 -9.76 5.32 20.33
C ASP A 56 -8.49 6.00 19.77
N PHE A 57 -8.70 7.02 18.95
CA PHE A 57 -7.61 7.78 18.34
C PHE A 57 -6.79 8.57 19.39
N SER A 58 -7.47 9.14 20.41
CA SER A 58 -6.78 9.88 21.49
C SER A 58 -5.88 8.98 22.32
N GLY A 59 -6.37 7.79 22.71
CA GLY A 59 -5.57 6.79 23.40
C GLY A 59 -4.42 6.27 22.54
N TYR A 60 -4.66 6.02 21.24
CA TYR A 60 -3.61 5.65 20.28
C TYR A 60 -2.51 6.73 20.22
N GLN A 61 -2.89 8.01 20.07
CA GLN A 61 -1.95 9.11 20.03
C GLN A 61 -1.10 9.17 21.30
N LYS A 62 -1.71 9.10 22.48
CA LYS A 62 -1.00 9.12 23.77
C LYS A 62 -0.02 7.96 23.92
N ALA A 63 -0.36 6.79 23.41
CA ALA A 63 0.45 5.59 23.52
C ALA A 63 1.61 5.55 22.51
N ILE A 64 1.40 6.02 21.27
CA ILE A 64 2.40 5.89 20.21
C ILE A 64 3.44 7.02 20.22
N LEU A 65 3.09 8.25 20.62
CA LEU A 65 4.02 9.37 20.61
C LEU A 65 5.31 9.13 21.42
N PRO A 66 5.28 8.55 22.64
CA PRO A 66 6.50 8.19 23.37
C PRO A 66 7.35 7.14 22.63
N LEU A 67 6.73 6.23 21.88
CA LEU A 67 7.43 5.22 21.10
C LEU A 67 8.10 5.84 19.86
N ILE A 68 7.45 6.81 19.21
CA ILE A 68 8.05 7.59 18.11
C ILE A 68 9.24 8.41 18.65
N GLU A 69 9.13 8.98 19.83
CA GLU A 69 10.22 9.74 20.44
C GLU A 69 11.44 8.85 20.71
N TRP A 70 11.23 7.65 21.25
CA TRP A 70 12.27 6.65 21.48
C TRP A 70 12.94 6.16 20.19
N ALA A 71 12.18 6.04 19.09
CA ALA A 71 12.66 5.51 17.84
C ALA A 71 13.56 6.49 17.08
N ASP A 72 14.54 5.96 16.37
CA ASP A 72 15.26 6.64 15.30
C ASP A 72 14.52 6.50 13.96
N TRP A 73 13.88 5.33 13.75
CA TRP A 73 13.04 5.06 12.60
C TRP A 73 11.71 4.42 13.00
N VAL A 74 10.63 4.84 12.32
CA VAL A 74 9.27 4.32 12.46
C VAL A 74 8.84 3.74 11.13
N ILE A 75 8.61 2.43 11.06
CA ILE A 75 8.25 1.70 9.84
C ILE A 75 6.79 1.24 9.92
N PRO A 76 5.86 1.97 9.29
CA PRO A 76 4.47 1.53 9.18
C PRO A 76 4.36 0.38 8.17
N THR A 77 3.60 -0.67 8.50
CA THR A 77 3.53 -1.87 7.65
C THR A 77 2.14 -2.22 7.14
N CYS A 78 1.11 -1.55 7.59
CA CYS A 78 -0.27 -1.73 7.16
C CYS A 78 -0.96 -0.38 6.94
N GLU A 79 -2.28 -0.41 6.93
CA GLU A 79 -3.10 0.79 6.80
C GLU A 79 -3.10 1.70 8.04
N ASP A 80 -2.42 1.30 9.10
CA ASP A 80 -2.11 2.17 10.23
C ASP A 80 -1.27 3.39 9.84
N ILE A 81 -0.55 3.34 8.70
CA ILE A 81 0.12 4.50 8.10
C ILE A 81 -0.81 5.70 7.95
N PHE A 82 -2.08 5.49 7.60
CA PHE A 82 -3.06 6.57 7.45
C PHE A 82 -3.46 7.20 8.79
N TYR A 83 -3.42 6.46 9.88
CA TYR A 83 -3.62 7.01 11.23
C TYR A 83 -2.36 7.69 11.76
N LEU A 84 -1.19 7.09 11.49
CA LEU A 84 0.11 7.68 11.84
C LEU A 84 0.28 9.06 11.16
N ALA A 85 -0.11 9.18 9.90
CA ALA A 85 -0.07 10.42 9.14
C ALA A 85 -0.95 11.53 9.73
N GLN A 86 -2.02 11.18 10.45
CA GLN A 86 -2.94 12.14 11.07
C GLN A 86 -2.49 12.60 12.47
N LEU A 87 -1.42 12.04 13.01
CA LEU A 87 -0.89 12.47 14.31
C LEU A 87 -0.29 13.89 14.21
N PRO A 88 -0.37 14.70 15.27
CA PRO A 88 0.22 16.03 15.34
C PRO A 88 1.73 15.93 15.56
N LEU A 89 2.44 15.32 14.64
CA LEU A 89 3.89 15.13 14.69
C LEU A 89 4.60 16.46 14.41
N ASN A 90 5.61 16.78 15.23
CA ASN A 90 6.56 17.82 14.89
C ASN A 90 7.50 17.38 13.76
N GLU A 91 8.28 18.30 13.21
CA GLU A 91 9.15 18.03 12.05
C GLU A 91 10.14 16.89 12.33
N THR A 92 10.79 16.89 13.51
CA THR A 92 11.74 15.83 13.89
C THR A 92 11.07 14.45 13.97
N GLN A 93 9.87 14.37 14.55
CA GLN A 93 9.11 13.13 14.63
C GLN A 93 8.65 12.65 13.26
N ARG A 94 8.25 13.59 12.38
CA ARG A 94 7.83 13.26 11.00
C ARG A 94 8.98 12.70 10.18
N GLN A 95 10.17 13.26 10.30
CA GLN A 95 11.38 12.78 9.61
C GLN A 95 11.80 11.37 10.02
N LYS A 96 11.45 10.93 11.22
CA LYS A 96 11.66 9.54 11.65
C LYS A 96 10.70 8.55 10.99
N CYS A 97 9.54 9.01 10.50
CA CYS A 97 8.51 8.14 9.96
C CYS A 97 8.78 7.80 8.49
N PHE A 98 8.95 6.52 8.22
CA PHE A 98 9.19 6.01 6.86
C PHE A 98 7.90 6.03 6.03
N MET A 99 7.45 7.22 5.69
CA MET A 99 6.22 7.49 4.92
C MET A 99 6.34 8.81 4.15
N PRO A 100 5.62 8.98 3.03
CA PRO A 100 5.57 10.26 2.32
C PRO A 100 4.79 11.31 3.12
N ASP A 101 4.77 12.55 2.63
CA ASP A 101 3.86 13.55 3.18
C ASP A 101 2.38 13.15 3.04
N ASN A 102 1.52 13.79 3.84
CA ASN A 102 0.11 13.41 3.93
C ASN A 102 -0.63 13.60 2.60
N ALA A 103 -0.37 14.69 1.88
CA ALA A 103 -1.09 14.97 0.64
C ALA A 103 -0.78 13.89 -0.40
N LEU A 104 0.49 13.53 -0.56
CA LEU A 104 0.92 12.47 -1.45
C LEU A 104 0.38 11.10 -0.99
N LEU A 105 0.45 10.79 0.31
CA LEU A 105 -0.04 9.51 0.86
C LEU A 105 -1.52 9.28 0.54
N PHE A 106 -2.37 10.28 0.84
CA PHE A 106 -3.81 10.16 0.63
C PHE A 106 -4.19 10.23 -0.85
N GLY A 107 -3.52 11.06 -1.65
CA GLY A 107 -3.70 11.13 -3.10
C GLY A 107 -3.37 9.81 -3.80
N LEU A 108 -2.28 9.15 -3.40
CA LEU A 108 -1.90 7.84 -3.93
C LEU A 108 -2.89 6.73 -3.54
N HIS A 109 -3.51 6.83 -2.38
CA HIS A 109 -4.52 5.84 -1.95
C HIS A 109 -5.87 6.03 -2.63
N HIS A 110 -6.18 7.23 -3.13
CA HIS A 110 -7.42 7.55 -3.82
C HIS A 110 -7.39 7.03 -5.26
N LYS A 111 -8.32 6.13 -5.63
CA LYS A 111 -8.30 5.38 -6.91
C LYS A 111 -8.51 6.22 -8.20
N ILE A 112 -8.72 7.53 -8.06
CA ILE A 112 -8.77 8.48 -9.19
C ILE A 112 -7.64 9.49 -9.10
N GLU A 113 -7.44 10.10 -7.93
CA GLU A 113 -6.42 11.14 -7.73
C GLU A 113 -5.00 10.59 -7.92
N VAL A 114 -4.80 9.29 -7.66
CA VAL A 114 -3.51 8.61 -7.84
C VAL A 114 -2.86 8.95 -9.19
N TYR A 115 -3.62 9.02 -10.27
CA TYR A 115 -3.09 9.24 -11.62
C TYR A 115 -2.45 10.62 -11.81
N GLN A 116 -2.82 11.61 -10.97
CA GLN A 116 -2.22 12.96 -11.00
C GLN A 116 -0.78 12.97 -10.45
N HIS A 117 -0.42 11.97 -9.65
CA HIS A 117 0.89 11.82 -9.04
C HIS A 117 1.84 10.90 -9.81
N LEU A 118 1.34 10.24 -10.88
CA LEU A 118 2.10 9.24 -11.61
C LEU A 118 2.84 9.84 -12.81
N PRO A 119 4.06 9.37 -13.10
CA PRO A 119 4.80 9.82 -14.27
C PRO A 119 4.14 9.35 -15.55
N GLN A 120 4.18 10.20 -16.58
CA GLN A 120 3.84 9.82 -17.93
C GLN A 120 5.07 9.18 -18.56
N THR A 121 5.06 7.86 -18.74
CA THR A 121 6.13 7.12 -19.37
C THR A 121 5.62 6.36 -20.59
N GLU A 122 6.51 6.01 -21.50
CA GLU A 122 6.17 5.16 -22.63
C GLU A 122 5.61 3.82 -22.15
N HIS A 123 4.59 3.30 -22.82
CA HIS A 123 3.92 2.04 -22.47
C HIS A 123 3.20 1.99 -21.11
N ILE A 124 3.08 3.09 -20.38
CA ILE A 124 2.24 3.16 -19.18
C ILE A 124 0.94 3.88 -19.52
N ARG A 125 -0.19 3.26 -19.14
CA ARG A 125 -1.54 3.78 -19.35
C ARG A 125 -2.33 3.79 -18.06
N PHE A 126 -3.35 4.65 -18.03
CA PHE A 126 -4.28 4.75 -16.91
C PHE A 126 -5.68 4.46 -17.42
N PRO A 127 -6.43 3.55 -16.78
CA PRO A 127 -7.79 3.22 -17.22
C PRO A 127 -8.71 4.42 -17.03
N ALA A 128 -9.58 4.65 -18.01
CA ALA A 128 -10.62 5.66 -17.87
C ALA A 128 -11.43 5.41 -16.59
N SER A 129 -11.54 6.43 -15.75
CA SER A 129 -12.10 6.30 -14.40
C SER A 129 -13.03 7.45 -14.11
N ARG A 130 -14.18 7.15 -13.49
CA ARG A 130 -15.21 8.14 -13.13
C ARG A 130 -15.61 7.98 -11.68
N LEU A 131 -15.71 9.10 -10.97
CA LEU A 131 -16.22 9.14 -9.60
C LEU A 131 -17.74 8.90 -9.60
N ILE A 132 -18.20 8.05 -8.71
CA ILE A 132 -19.61 7.73 -8.49
C ILE A 132 -19.96 8.09 -7.04
N THR A 133 -20.84 9.05 -6.88
CA THR A 133 -21.29 9.54 -5.55
C THR A 133 -22.74 9.22 -5.26
N GLN A 134 -23.48 8.69 -6.23
CA GLN A 134 -24.85 8.21 -6.08
C GLN A 134 -25.10 7.09 -7.10
N ILE A 135 -26.05 6.21 -6.80
CA ILE A 135 -26.34 5.04 -7.65
C ILE A 135 -26.81 5.43 -9.07
N SER A 136 -27.47 6.58 -9.21
CA SER A 136 -27.91 7.10 -10.53
C SER A 136 -26.75 7.50 -11.46
N ASP A 137 -25.53 7.67 -10.93
CA ASP A 137 -24.36 8.00 -11.73
C ASP A 137 -23.73 6.76 -12.38
N VAL A 138 -24.15 5.57 -11.98
CA VAL A 138 -23.61 4.30 -12.50
C VAL A 138 -24.05 4.09 -13.94
N GLU A 139 -23.11 3.86 -14.84
CA GLU A 139 -23.36 3.44 -16.21
C GLU A 139 -23.32 1.90 -16.29
N TYR A 140 -24.41 1.33 -16.82
CA TYR A 140 -24.51 -0.13 -16.94
C TYR A 140 -23.91 -0.62 -18.23
N ASP A 141 -23.18 -1.73 -18.17
CA ASP A 141 -22.63 -2.40 -19.35
C ASP A 141 -23.75 -2.99 -20.19
N THR A 142 -23.83 -2.61 -21.47
CA THR A 142 -24.85 -3.09 -22.42
C THR A 142 -24.42 -4.36 -23.17
N ALA A 143 -23.17 -4.77 -23.03
CA ALA A 143 -22.56 -5.94 -23.64
C ALA A 143 -21.51 -6.51 -22.70
N ALA A 144 -20.62 -7.40 -23.18
CA ALA A 144 -19.56 -7.98 -22.39
C ALA A 144 -18.88 -6.97 -21.46
N GLN A 145 -18.41 -7.45 -20.33
CA GLN A 145 -17.75 -6.69 -19.24
C GLN A 145 -16.80 -5.60 -19.76
N LYS A 146 -17.22 -4.35 -19.66
CA LYS A 146 -16.44 -3.17 -20.10
C LYS A 146 -15.91 -2.37 -18.93
N THR A 147 -16.59 -2.44 -17.78
CA THR A 147 -16.25 -1.64 -16.61
C THR A 147 -16.20 -2.48 -15.34
N VAL A 148 -15.50 -1.94 -14.36
CA VAL A 148 -15.51 -2.41 -12.97
C VAL A 148 -16.00 -1.28 -12.08
N LEU A 149 -16.76 -1.64 -11.05
CA LEU A 149 -17.22 -0.72 -10.02
C LEU A 149 -16.60 -1.13 -8.68
N LYS A 150 -15.91 -0.21 -7.99
CA LYS A 150 -15.23 -0.49 -6.73
C LYS A 150 -15.25 0.74 -5.81
N PRO A 151 -15.28 0.57 -4.46
CA PRO A 151 -15.13 1.70 -3.55
C PRO A 151 -13.80 2.42 -3.75
N ILE A 152 -13.80 3.76 -3.63
CA ILE A 152 -12.57 4.57 -3.73
C ILE A 152 -11.51 4.08 -2.74
N PHE A 153 -11.90 3.82 -1.49
CA PHE A 153 -11.04 3.29 -0.44
C PHE A 153 -11.44 1.86 -0.12
N SER A 154 -10.79 0.90 -0.74
CA SER A 154 -11.06 -0.53 -0.50
C SER A 154 -9.78 -1.34 -0.54
N ARG A 155 -9.85 -2.54 0.08
CA ARG A 155 -8.73 -3.50 0.17
C ARG A 155 -9.14 -4.85 -0.38
N PHE A 156 -8.14 -5.64 -0.80
CA PHE A 156 -8.28 -7.06 -1.13
C PHE A 156 -9.36 -7.35 -2.18
N GLY A 157 -9.71 -6.40 -3.04
CA GLY A 157 -10.69 -6.60 -4.09
C GLY A 157 -12.08 -7.11 -3.65
N ARG A 158 -12.40 -7.07 -2.35
CA ARG A 158 -13.62 -7.68 -1.77
C ARG A 158 -14.93 -7.08 -2.30
N SER A 159 -14.89 -5.89 -2.83
CA SER A 159 -16.07 -5.15 -3.30
C SER A 159 -15.94 -4.76 -4.77
N VAL A 160 -15.14 -5.49 -5.55
CA VAL A 160 -14.99 -5.22 -6.99
C VAL A 160 -16.11 -5.94 -7.74
N ILE A 161 -16.96 -5.17 -8.41
CA ILE A 161 -18.02 -5.65 -9.30
C ILE A 161 -17.49 -5.56 -10.72
N ARG A 162 -17.47 -6.68 -11.42
CA ARG A 162 -17.08 -6.78 -12.82
C ARG A 162 -18.31 -6.96 -13.70
N GLY A 163 -18.37 -6.24 -14.82
CA GLY A 163 -19.54 -6.24 -15.67
C GLY A 163 -20.73 -5.63 -14.93
N VAL A 164 -20.76 -4.30 -14.90
CA VAL A 164 -21.69 -3.53 -14.06
C VAL A 164 -23.10 -3.61 -14.63
N THR A 165 -24.02 -4.21 -13.88
CA THR A 165 -25.44 -4.36 -14.25
C THR A 165 -26.37 -3.87 -13.13
N PRO A 166 -27.66 -3.57 -13.42
CA PRO A 166 -28.60 -3.20 -12.38
C PRO A 166 -28.74 -4.24 -11.27
N GLU A 167 -28.64 -5.54 -11.62
CA GLU A 167 -28.83 -6.64 -10.68
C GLU A 167 -27.67 -6.74 -9.68
N ASN A 168 -26.42 -6.60 -10.15
CA ASN A 168 -25.23 -6.75 -9.27
C ASN A 168 -24.87 -5.47 -8.51
N THR A 169 -25.54 -4.36 -8.80
CA THR A 169 -25.39 -3.09 -8.08
C THR A 169 -26.53 -2.83 -7.08
N GLN A 170 -27.53 -3.70 -7.05
CA GLN A 170 -28.66 -3.56 -6.13
C GLN A 170 -28.19 -3.63 -4.67
N GLY A 171 -28.63 -2.67 -3.86
CA GLY A 171 -28.30 -2.61 -2.43
C GLY A 171 -26.91 -2.05 -2.10
N LEU A 172 -26.15 -1.55 -3.09
CA LEU A 172 -24.90 -0.86 -2.82
C LEU A 172 -25.16 0.47 -2.08
N SER A 173 -24.36 0.71 -1.05
CA SER A 173 -24.33 2.00 -0.36
C SER A 173 -23.31 2.91 -1.07
N ILE A 174 -23.79 3.76 -1.96
CA ILE A 174 -22.98 4.78 -2.66
C ILE A 174 -23.43 6.15 -2.20
N SER A 175 -22.50 6.98 -1.74
CA SER A 175 -22.75 8.35 -1.30
C SER A 175 -21.49 9.19 -1.44
N THR A 176 -21.61 10.49 -1.20
CA THR A 176 -20.43 11.39 -1.14
C THR A 176 -19.48 11.05 0.00
N GLU A 177 -19.95 10.42 1.08
CA GLU A 177 -19.12 9.94 2.20
C GLU A 177 -18.47 8.59 1.87
N TYR A 178 -19.12 7.79 1.04
CA TYR A 178 -18.66 6.45 0.60
C TYR A 178 -18.66 6.38 -0.93
N PRO A 179 -17.76 7.15 -1.58
CA PRO A 179 -17.73 7.24 -3.02
C PRO A 179 -17.14 5.96 -3.64
N TRP A 180 -17.54 5.70 -4.86
CA TRP A 180 -17.06 4.59 -5.68
C TRP A 180 -16.38 5.14 -6.93
N VAL A 181 -15.61 4.30 -7.59
CA VAL A 181 -15.06 4.54 -8.92
C VAL A 181 -15.62 3.50 -9.89
N GLN A 182 -16.14 3.97 -11.00
CA GLN A 182 -16.37 3.16 -12.18
C GLN A 182 -15.17 3.31 -13.11
N GLN A 183 -14.51 2.21 -13.41
CA GLN A 183 -13.24 2.20 -14.11
C GLN A 183 -13.33 1.25 -15.31
N GLN A 184 -12.66 1.61 -16.41
CA GLN A 184 -12.49 0.73 -17.57
C GLN A 184 -11.93 -0.61 -17.13
N PHE A 185 -12.55 -1.69 -17.59
CA PHE A 185 -12.01 -3.03 -17.43
C PHE A 185 -10.89 -3.26 -18.44
N ILE A 186 -9.75 -3.68 -17.96
CA ILE A 186 -8.60 -4.03 -18.81
C ILE A 186 -8.42 -5.54 -18.74
N GLU A 187 -8.46 -6.18 -19.89
CA GLU A 187 -8.15 -7.60 -20.04
C GLU A 187 -6.65 -7.78 -20.25
N GLY A 188 -6.04 -8.71 -19.53
CA GLY A 188 -4.61 -8.96 -19.65
C GLY A 188 -4.05 -9.72 -18.46
N GLN A 189 -2.72 -9.72 -18.36
CA GLN A 189 -1.99 -10.40 -17.31
C GLN A 189 -1.73 -9.47 -16.13
N ALA A 190 -2.13 -9.89 -14.94
CA ALA A 190 -1.84 -9.15 -13.72
C ALA A 190 -0.34 -9.21 -13.39
N LEU A 191 0.22 -8.04 -13.11
CA LEU A 191 1.55 -7.83 -12.59
C LEU A 191 1.47 -6.91 -11.38
N CYS A 192 2.37 -7.10 -10.42
CA CYS A 192 2.50 -6.23 -9.26
C CYS A 192 3.96 -5.86 -9.07
N ASN A 193 4.19 -4.72 -8.44
CA ASN A 193 5.52 -4.42 -7.93
C ASN A 193 5.47 -4.08 -6.44
N TYR A 194 6.63 -4.05 -5.84
CA TYR A 194 6.85 -3.47 -4.53
C TYR A 194 8.19 -2.74 -4.54
N ALA A 195 8.22 -1.54 -3.97
CA ALA A 195 9.44 -0.77 -3.86
C ALA A 195 9.60 -0.14 -2.48
N VAL A 196 10.85 -0.04 -2.07
CA VAL A 196 11.33 0.74 -0.92
C VAL A 196 12.06 1.94 -1.49
N CYS A 197 11.61 3.14 -1.14
CA CYS A 197 12.17 4.38 -1.65
C CYS A 197 12.67 5.26 -0.50
N VAL A 198 13.82 5.87 -0.67
CA VAL A 198 14.41 6.81 0.30
C VAL A 198 14.65 8.13 -0.41
N HIS A 199 13.89 9.17 -0.04
CA HIS A 199 14.01 10.52 -0.58
C HIS A 199 14.13 10.55 -2.12
N GLY A 200 13.19 9.90 -2.81
CA GLY A 200 13.13 9.86 -4.26
C GLY A 200 14.04 8.84 -4.95
N LYS A 201 14.76 8.02 -4.19
CA LYS A 201 15.61 6.96 -4.73
C LYS A 201 15.04 5.59 -4.40
N VAL A 202 14.92 4.72 -5.38
CA VAL A 202 14.54 3.32 -5.19
C VAL A 202 15.75 2.57 -4.64
N VAL A 203 15.63 2.02 -3.42
CA VAL A 203 16.69 1.26 -2.73
C VAL A 203 16.41 -0.24 -2.69
N GLY A 204 15.17 -0.64 -2.96
CA GLY A 204 14.76 -2.03 -3.12
C GLY A 204 13.56 -2.10 -4.03
N HIS A 205 13.52 -3.06 -4.96
CA HIS A 205 12.43 -3.21 -5.92
C HIS A 205 12.24 -4.67 -6.29
N SER A 206 11.01 -5.13 -6.26
CA SER A 206 10.61 -6.44 -6.76
C SER A 206 9.41 -6.30 -7.69
N ILE A 207 9.39 -7.11 -8.76
CA ILE A 207 8.27 -7.24 -9.69
C ILE A 207 7.84 -8.71 -9.66
N TYR A 208 6.55 -8.95 -9.65
CA TYR A 208 6.05 -10.31 -9.55
C TYR A 208 4.68 -10.48 -10.21
N ARG A 209 4.43 -11.71 -10.57
CA ARG A 209 3.15 -12.18 -11.10
C ARG A 209 2.39 -12.94 -10.03
N PRO A 210 1.16 -12.54 -9.68
CA PRO A 210 0.30 -13.34 -8.82
C PRO A 210 -0.16 -14.60 -9.56
N ARG A 211 0.16 -15.79 -9.03
CA ARG A 211 -0.18 -17.08 -9.71
C ARG A 211 -1.43 -17.74 -9.16
N TYR A 212 -1.56 -17.80 -7.85
CA TYR A 212 -2.70 -18.44 -7.20
C TYR A 212 -3.48 -17.41 -6.40
N LEU A 213 -4.71 -17.16 -6.82
CA LEU A 213 -5.59 -16.18 -6.18
C LEU A 213 -6.55 -16.87 -5.23
N LEU A 214 -6.55 -16.46 -3.97
CA LEU A 214 -7.58 -16.80 -3.00
C LEU A 214 -8.79 -15.88 -3.24
N ASN A 215 -9.97 -16.46 -3.48
CA ASN A 215 -11.20 -15.69 -3.77
C ASN A 215 -11.03 -14.64 -4.88
N GLN A 216 -10.24 -14.93 -5.90
CA GLN A 216 -9.96 -14.06 -7.07
C GLN A 216 -9.35 -12.68 -6.72
N SER A 217 -8.84 -12.48 -5.52
CA SER A 217 -8.35 -11.17 -5.08
C SER A 217 -6.99 -11.18 -4.40
N ALA A 218 -6.74 -12.08 -3.44
CA ALA A 218 -5.48 -12.14 -2.73
C ALA A 218 -4.59 -13.23 -3.32
N SER A 219 -3.37 -12.88 -3.72
CA SER A 219 -2.39 -13.86 -4.20
C SER A 219 -1.73 -14.60 -3.03
N THR A 220 -1.56 -15.90 -3.20
CA THR A 220 -0.85 -16.77 -2.24
C THR A 220 0.49 -17.23 -2.75
N TYR A 221 0.81 -17.02 -4.02
CA TYR A 221 2.10 -17.32 -4.63
C TYR A 221 2.53 -16.19 -5.56
N PHE A 222 3.75 -15.73 -5.37
CA PHE A 222 4.36 -14.63 -6.09
C PHE A 222 5.51 -15.17 -6.92
N GLU A 223 5.36 -15.13 -8.24
CA GLU A 223 6.41 -15.51 -9.18
C GLU A 223 7.23 -14.27 -9.51
N PRO A 224 8.51 -14.18 -9.13
CA PRO A 224 9.37 -13.07 -9.52
C PRO A 224 9.47 -12.99 -11.04
N VAL A 225 9.38 -11.78 -11.57
CA VAL A 225 9.57 -11.50 -12.99
C VAL A 225 10.39 -10.22 -13.15
N GLU A 226 10.94 -10.02 -14.33
CA GLU A 226 11.57 -8.76 -14.72
C GLU A 226 10.73 -8.06 -15.77
N ASP A 227 10.55 -6.75 -15.62
CA ASP A 227 9.88 -5.89 -16.59
C ASP A 227 10.52 -4.49 -16.57
N ALA A 228 11.21 -4.16 -17.66
CA ALA A 228 11.92 -2.88 -17.79
C ALA A 228 10.97 -1.67 -17.76
N ARG A 229 9.71 -1.83 -18.20
CA ARG A 229 8.69 -0.76 -18.20
C ARG A 229 8.30 -0.42 -16.76
N ILE A 230 8.06 -1.44 -15.91
CA ILE A 230 7.74 -1.25 -14.48
C ILE A 230 8.95 -0.69 -13.75
N GLN A 231 10.16 -1.16 -14.08
CA GLN A 231 11.37 -0.64 -13.49
C GLN A 231 11.56 0.86 -13.80
N ALA A 232 11.42 1.25 -15.06
CA ALA A 232 11.51 2.66 -15.47
C ALA A 232 10.42 3.51 -14.79
N PHE A 233 9.19 3.01 -14.73
CA PHE A 233 8.08 3.68 -14.09
C PHE A 233 8.34 3.96 -12.61
N ILE A 234 8.78 2.97 -11.82
CA ILE A 234 8.97 3.18 -10.38
C ILE A 234 10.14 4.14 -10.08
N HIS A 235 11.20 4.11 -10.87
CA HIS A 235 12.30 5.07 -10.74
C HIS A 235 11.84 6.49 -11.08
N ALA A 236 11.07 6.67 -12.15
CA ALA A 236 10.50 7.96 -12.53
C ALA A 236 9.52 8.48 -11.46
N PHE A 237 8.64 7.61 -10.95
CA PHE A 237 7.71 7.93 -9.87
C PHE A 237 8.44 8.41 -8.61
N ALA A 238 9.42 7.62 -8.14
CA ALA A 238 10.17 7.96 -6.94
C ALA A 238 10.89 9.32 -7.09
N ALA A 239 11.57 9.53 -8.21
CA ALA A 239 12.29 10.77 -8.48
C ALA A 239 11.36 11.99 -8.61
N GLN A 240 10.23 11.85 -9.33
CA GLN A 240 9.25 12.92 -9.54
C GLN A 240 8.61 13.37 -8.23
N THR A 241 8.25 12.43 -7.35
CA THR A 241 7.50 12.71 -6.12
C THR A 241 8.40 12.93 -4.91
N GLY A 242 9.71 12.65 -5.01
CA GLY A 242 10.59 12.62 -3.84
C GLY A 242 10.21 11.52 -2.84
N TYR A 243 9.57 10.43 -3.30
CA TYR A 243 8.93 9.44 -2.44
C TYR A 243 9.86 8.91 -1.36
N HIS A 244 9.36 8.88 -0.12
CA HIS A 244 10.03 8.29 1.03
C HIS A 244 9.08 7.31 1.71
N GLY A 245 9.41 6.02 1.70
CA GLY A 245 8.53 4.99 2.24
C GLY A 245 8.43 3.74 1.37
N GLN A 246 7.38 2.97 1.62
CA GLN A 246 7.06 1.73 0.93
C GLN A 246 5.88 1.94 -0.02
N VAL A 247 5.97 1.42 -1.23
CA VAL A 247 4.90 1.57 -2.23
C VAL A 247 4.79 0.32 -3.09
N ALA A 248 3.58 0.01 -3.50
CA ALA A 248 3.29 -1.04 -4.46
C ALA A 248 2.23 -0.55 -5.46
N PHE A 249 2.35 -0.98 -6.70
CA PHE A 249 1.37 -0.75 -7.75
C PHE A 249 0.89 -2.07 -8.32
N ASP A 250 -0.39 -2.09 -8.66
CA ASP A 250 -1.01 -3.21 -9.37
C ASP A 250 -1.21 -2.82 -10.83
N PHE A 251 -0.77 -3.69 -11.74
CA PHE A 251 -0.79 -3.48 -13.18
C PHE A 251 -1.56 -4.59 -13.89
N ILE A 252 -2.07 -4.27 -15.09
CA ILE A 252 -2.45 -5.24 -16.10
C ILE A 252 -1.60 -5.01 -17.34
N ASP A 253 -0.95 -6.05 -17.84
CA ASP A 253 -0.29 -6.09 -19.16
C ASP A 253 -1.27 -6.61 -20.18
N ASP A 254 -1.70 -5.76 -21.13
CA ASP A 254 -2.61 -6.15 -22.21
C ASP A 254 -1.88 -6.74 -23.44
N GLY A 255 -0.56 -6.87 -23.34
CA GLY A 255 0.32 -7.35 -24.40
C GLY A 255 0.96 -6.22 -25.22
N CYS A 256 0.49 -4.98 -25.08
CA CYS A 256 1.03 -3.78 -25.72
C CYS A 256 1.51 -2.79 -24.66
N ASP A 257 0.64 -2.46 -23.73
CA ASP A 257 0.85 -1.45 -22.69
C ASP A 257 0.62 -2.03 -21.28
N LEU A 258 1.19 -1.37 -20.29
CA LEU A 258 0.95 -1.63 -18.89
C LEU A 258 -0.05 -0.61 -18.33
N TRP A 259 -1.15 -1.10 -17.78
CA TRP A 259 -2.21 -0.30 -17.18
C TRP A 259 -2.09 -0.27 -15.67
N VAL A 260 -1.86 0.90 -15.08
CA VAL A 260 -1.80 1.06 -13.62
C VAL A 260 -3.21 1.09 -13.06
N LEU A 261 -3.58 0.12 -12.22
CA LEU A 261 -4.93 -0.02 -11.67
C LEU A 261 -5.11 0.69 -10.34
N GLU A 262 -4.11 0.62 -9.47
CA GLU A 262 -4.11 1.24 -8.14
C GLU A 262 -2.71 1.31 -7.54
N CYS A 263 -2.58 2.19 -6.54
CA CYS A 263 -1.39 2.31 -5.69
C CYS A 263 -1.72 1.85 -4.27
N ASN A 264 -0.80 1.12 -3.67
CA ASN A 264 -0.77 0.78 -2.27
C ASN A 264 0.43 1.47 -1.61
N PRO A 265 0.30 2.69 -1.06
CA PRO A 265 1.41 3.45 -0.49
C PRO A 265 1.78 2.93 0.92
N ARG A 266 2.11 1.65 1.00
CA ARG A 266 2.41 0.88 2.22
C ARG A 266 3.12 -0.43 1.90
N ALA A 267 3.53 -1.17 2.95
CA ALA A 267 4.06 -2.51 2.78
C ALA A 267 3.06 -3.46 2.13
N THR A 268 3.58 -4.30 1.23
CA THR A 268 2.89 -5.44 0.65
C THR A 268 3.79 -6.66 0.66
N SER A 269 3.26 -7.82 0.28
CA SER A 269 4.02 -9.07 0.28
C SER A 269 5.22 -9.11 -0.66
N GLY A 270 5.34 -8.13 -1.56
CA GLY A 270 6.50 -8.01 -2.46
C GLY A 270 7.84 -7.85 -1.74
N LEU A 271 7.87 -7.38 -0.49
CA LEU A 271 9.08 -7.31 0.32
C LEU A 271 9.74 -8.69 0.53
N HIS A 272 8.94 -9.77 0.61
CA HIS A 272 9.47 -11.13 0.74
C HIS A 272 10.39 -11.54 -0.42
N LEU A 273 10.26 -10.88 -1.58
CA LEU A 273 11.06 -11.16 -2.77
C LEU A 273 12.40 -10.39 -2.80
N LEU A 274 12.60 -9.43 -1.91
CA LEU A 274 13.85 -8.67 -1.83
C LEU A 274 14.95 -9.46 -1.09
N GLY A 275 14.56 -10.42 -0.25
CA GLY A 275 15.51 -11.25 0.49
C GLY A 275 16.52 -10.42 1.29
N ASP A 276 17.81 -10.71 1.07
CA ASP A 276 18.92 -10.02 1.75
C ASP A 276 19.41 -8.76 1.01
N ALA A 277 18.75 -8.38 -0.08
CA ALA A 277 19.16 -7.22 -0.89
C ALA A 277 18.87 -5.86 -0.23
N LEU A 278 18.01 -5.84 0.79
CA LEU A 278 17.65 -4.61 1.50
C LEU A 278 18.37 -4.53 2.84
N GLU A 279 19.03 -3.39 3.07
CA GLU A 279 19.72 -3.06 4.31
C GLU A 279 19.23 -1.71 4.86
N ILE A 280 19.18 -1.58 6.19
CA ILE A 280 18.99 -0.30 6.86
C ILE A 280 20.37 0.24 7.20
N ASN A 281 20.84 1.21 6.43
CA ASN A 281 22.14 1.85 6.64
C ASN A 281 22.04 3.09 7.54
N THR A 282 23.07 3.31 8.35
CA THR A 282 23.16 4.42 9.31
C THR A 282 23.75 5.72 8.73
N SER A 283 23.86 5.81 7.39
CA SER A 283 24.47 7.00 6.73
C SER A 283 23.44 8.06 6.38
#